data_852b9a476c8075a08aae94bacccd2adb
#
_entry.id   852b9a476c8075a08aae94bacccd2adb
#
_cell.length_a   1.000
_cell.length_b   1.000
_cell.length_c   1.000
_cell.angle_alpha   90.00
_cell.angle_beta   90.00
_cell.angle_gamma   90.00
#
_symmetry.space_group_name_H-M   'P 1'
#
loop_
_entity.id
_entity.type
_entity.pdbx_description
1 polymer ?
#
loop_
_entity_poly.entity_id
_entity_poly.type
_entity_poly.pdbx_seq_one_letter_code
_entity_poly.pdbx_strand_id
1 'polypeptide(L)'
;MICRLAVLTLLIFAPAGFAEEPPIPGPLAEKGELLFSDDFERSGLGDWKVIIPGFAVEDGMLVATQDREDHGSVGRIYLPMKDVIMSFRFRMAGSPNFNVVFDDKNHKGSHAGHIARVAVARKQIRLGDDKEGIMRNDIFKMRRDPAQKAAAENLLEGRGSVVKQVVEEDRWYAMTIEIVDDEMRVSLDDEPIGYLKSPGLAHPTKESVHFTVSGEEIHYDDVKIWKAIP
;
A
#
# COMPACT_ATOMS: atom_id res chain seq x y z
N MET A 1 4.33 39.32 -66.30
CA MET A 1 5.19 38.73 -65.24
C MET A 1 4.44 38.92 -63.92
N ILE A 2 3.76 37.89 -63.44
CA ILE A 2 2.92 37.97 -62.23
C ILE A 2 3.72 37.25 -61.14
N CYS A 3 4.17 38.01 -60.13
CA CYS A 3 4.92 37.49 -58.98
C CYS A 3 3.91 36.94 -57.99
N ARG A 4 3.94 35.62 -57.74
CA ARG A 4 3.13 34.98 -56.69
C ARG A 4 3.91 35.01 -55.38
N LEU A 5 3.40 35.74 -54.40
CA LEU A 5 3.86 35.79 -53.03
C LEU A 5 3.36 34.54 -52.30
N ALA A 6 4.23 33.65 -51.90
CA ALA A 6 3.90 32.48 -51.04
C ALA A 6 3.92 32.93 -49.58
N VAL A 7 2.77 32.88 -48.93
CA VAL A 7 2.65 33.10 -47.46
C VAL A 7 2.94 31.78 -46.76
N LEU A 8 4.06 31.76 -46.06
CA LEU A 8 4.46 30.61 -45.22
C LEU A 8 3.78 30.76 -43.85
N THR A 9 2.74 29.97 -43.60
CA THR A 9 2.07 29.93 -42.30
C THR A 9 2.89 29.05 -41.32
N LEU A 10 3.51 29.68 -40.36
CA LEU A 10 4.26 29.01 -39.28
C LEU A 10 3.25 28.47 -38.23
N LEU A 11 3.02 27.19 -38.22
CA LEU A 11 2.23 26.50 -37.18
C LEU A 11 3.10 26.42 -35.91
N ILE A 12 2.80 27.24 -34.91
CA ILE A 12 3.39 27.17 -33.58
C ILE A 12 2.67 26.02 -32.84
N PHE A 13 3.33 24.88 -32.69
CA PHE A 13 2.91 23.84 -31.77
C PHE A 13 3.21 24.31 -30.34
N ALA A 14 2.18 24.64 -29.58
CA ALA A 14 2.30 24.80 -28.15
C ALA A 14 2.64 23.41 -27.53
N PRO A 15 3.64 23.29 -26.65
CA PRO A 15 3.89 22.03 -25.96
C PRO A 15 2.66 21.69 -25.12
N ALA A 16 2.17 20.47 -25.23
CA ALA A 16 1.15 19.94 -24.33
C ALA A 16 1.72 20.00 -22.92
N GLY A 17 1.16 20.86 -22.08
CA GLY A 17 1.53 20.93 -20.67
C GLY A 17 1.25 19.59 -20.04
N PHE A 18 2.27 18.96 -19.49
CA PHE A 18 2.08 17.84 -18.57
C PHE A 18 1.26 18.37 -17.40
N ALA A 19 0.09 17.81 -17.16
CA ALA A 19 -0.65 18.10 -15.94
C ALA A 19 0.25 17.72 -14.77
N GLU A 20 0.63 18.69 -13.96
CA GLU A 20 1.39 18.47 -12.74
C GLU A 20 0.51 17.63 -11.82
N GLU A 21 1.01 16.50 -11.33
CA GLU A 21 0.28 15.68 -10.36
C GLU A 21 -0.03 16.56 -9.14
N PRO A 22 -1.26 16.49 -8.59
CA PRO A 22 -1.62 17.33 -7.45
C PRO A 22 -0.65 17.05 -6.28
N PRO A 23 -0.25 18.09 -5.55
CA PRO A 23 0.70 17.94 -4.45
C PRO A 23 0.15 17.00 -3.38
N ILE A 24 1.01 16.13 -2.84
CA ILE A 24 0.65 15.26 -1.72
C ILE A 24 0.32 16.16 -0.51
N PRO A 25 -0.82 15.96 0.18
CA PRO A 25 -1.20 16.77 1.32
C PRO A 25 -0.20 16.61 2.49
N GLY A 26 -0.22 17.54 3.44
CA GLY A 26 0.43 17.39 4.74
C GLY A 26 -0.10 16.18 5.50
N PRO A 27 0.37 15.94 6.75
CA PRO A 27 -0.15 14.86 7.58
C PRO A 27 -1.68 14.91 7.67
N LEU A 28 -2.34 13.75 7.54
CA LEU A 28 -3.81 13.66 7.57
C LEU A 28 -4.37 13.78 8.98
N ALA A 29 -3.56 13.44 10.00
CA ALA A 29 -3.98 13.46 11.40
C ALA A 29 -2.77 13.54 12.34
N GLU A 30 -3.04 13.84 13.61
CA GLU A 30 -2.06 13.69 14.69
C GLU A 30 -2.10 12.27 15.28
N LYS A 31 -0.96 11.83 15.85
CA LYS A 31 -0.87 10.56 16.58
C LYS A 31 -1.59 10.69 17.91
N GLY A 32 -2.66 9.95 18.10
CA GLY A 32 -3.42 9.83 19.35
C GLY A 32 -2.90 8.69 20.22
N GLU A 33 -3.83 7.90 20.78
CA GLU A 33 -3.52 6.74 21.60
C GLU A 33 -2.67 5.73 20.86
N LEU A 34 -1.57 5.25 21.50
CA LEU A 34 -0.77 4.14 20.99
C LEU A 34 -1.54 2.84 21.22
N LEU A 35 -1.98 2.20 20.13
CA LEU A 35 -2.79 0.99 20.16
C LEU A 35 -1.93 -0.28 20.15
N PHE A 36 -0.75 -0.22 19.52
CA PHE A 36 0.18 -1.34 19.41
C PHE A 36 1.62 -0.84 19.25
N SER A 37 2.57 -1.55 19.86
CA SER A 37 4.01 -1.32 19.67
C SER A 37 4.77 -2.62 19.79
N ASP A 38 5.72 -2.83 18.90
CA ASP A 38 6.59 -3.99 18.91
C ASP A 38 7.98 -3.63 18.34
N ASP A 39 9.01 -3.76 19.16
CA ASP A 39 10.42 -3.57 18.84
C ASP A 39 11.16 -4.89 18.65
N PHE A 40 10.44 -6.01 18.76
CA PHE A 40 10.92 -7.39 18.61
C PHE A 40 12.09 -7.78 19.53
N GLU A 41 12.45 -6.98 20.54
CA GLU A 41 13.51 -7.24 21.51
C GLU A 41 13.10 -8.34 22.52
N ARG A 42 12.62 -9.47 21.99
CA ARG A 42 12.19 -10.65 22.74
C ARG A 42 12.37 -11.93 21.93
N SER A 43 12.21 -13.06 22.60
CA SER A 43 12.05 -14.35 21.92
C SER A 43 10.57 -14.62 21.57
N GLY A 44 10.31 -15.01 20.33
CA GLY A 44 8.99 -15.41 19.85
C GLY A 44 8.11 -14.25 19.37
N LEU A 45 6.98 -14.60 18.79
CA LEU A 45 6.15 -13.71 17.97
C LEU A 45 5.21 -12.79 18.78
N GLY A 46 5.04 -13.02 20.09
CA GLY A 46 4.13 -12.19 20.89
C GLY A 46 2.70 -12.20 20.36
N ASP A 47 2.17 -11.01 20.06
CA ASP A 47 0.80 -10.85 19.56
C ASP A 47 0.64 -11.15 18.06
N TRP A 48 1.74 -11.33 17.33
CA TRP A 48 1.70 -11.71 15.94
C TRP A 48 1.15 -13.11 15.75
N LYS A 49 0.19 -13.25 14.83
CA LYS A 49 -0.39 -14.54 14.44
C LYS A 49 0.10 -14.90 13.05
N VAL A 50 0.81 -16.01 12.93
CA VAL A 50 1.21 -16.58 11.65
C VAL A 50 -0.01 -17.28 11.04
N ILE A 51 -0.56 -16.70 9.99
CA ILE A 51 -1.71 -17.24 9.25
C ILE A 51 -1.22 -18.19 8.15
N ILE A 52 -0.14 -17.79 7.46
CA ILE A 52 0.60 -18.62 6.51
C ILE A 52 2.06 -18.61 6.97
N PRO A 53 2.71 -19.76 7.12
CA PRO A 53 4.07 -19.88 7.65
C PRO A 53 5.09 -18.99 6.97
N GLY A 54 6.21 -18.69 7.68
CA GLY A 54 7.34 -17.92 7.18
C GLY A 54 7.63 -16.65 7.98
N PHE A 55 7.14 -16.53 9.23
CA PHE A 55 7.46 -15.43 10.14
C PHE A 55 8.13 -15.95 11.41
N ALA A 56 9.23 -15.32 11.80
CA ALA A 56 9.96 -15.58 13.04
C ALA A 56 10.49 -14.26 13.62
N VAL A 57 10.82 -14.26 14.92
CA VAL A 57 11.61 -13.17 15.54
C VAL A 57 13.04 -13.68 15.70
N GLU A 58 13.97 -12.98 15.05
CA GLU A 58 15.40 -13.31 15.02
C GLU A 58 16.21 -12.02 15.15
N ASP A 59 17.23 -12.04 16.02
CA ASP A 59 18.16 -10.92 16.23
C ASP A 59 17.47 -9.55 16.46
N GLY A 60 16.38 -9.53 17.26
CA GLY A 60 15.61 -8.32 17.54
C GLY A 60 14.79 -7.79 16.37
N MET A 61 14.47 -8.63 15.39
CA MET A 61 13.69 -8.24 14.21
C MET A 61 12.60 -9.26 13.91
N LEU A 62 11.51 -8.84 13.27
CA LEU A 62 10.56 -9.75 12.64
C LEU A 62 11.08 -10.09 11.24
N VAL A 63 11.53 -11.33 11.06
CA VAL A 63 11.99 -11.87 9.79
C VAL A 63 10.84 -12.59 9.09
N ALA A 64 10.64 -12.32 7.82
CA ALA A 64 9.58 -12.94 7.03
C ALA A 64 10.10 -13.43 5.68
N THR A 65 9.79 -14.69 5.36
CA THR A 65 10.14 -15.36 4.08
C THR A 65 8.91 -16.04 3.51
N GLN A 66 8.86 -16.25 2.21
CA GLN A 66 7.80 -17.07 1.61
C GLN A 66 8.10 -18.55 1.84
N ASP A 67 7.24 -19.22 2.60
CA ASP A 67 7.38 -20.66 2.91
C ASP A 67 6.66 -21.55 1.87
N ARG A 68 5.60 -21.03 1.22
CA ARG A 68 4.76 -21.79 0.28
C ARG A 68 4.88 -21.21 -1.13
N GLU A 69 4.96 -22.09 -2.15
CA GLU A 69 5.02 -21.67 -3.56
C GLU A 69 3.72 -21.03 -4.07
N ASP A 70 2.57 -21.46 -3.52
CA ASP A 70 1.23 -21.04 -3.98
C ASP A 70 0.73 -19.74 -3.36
N HIS A 71 1.34 -19.27 -2.26
CA HIS A 71 0.93 -18.05 -1.56
C HIS A 71 2.10 -17.44 -0.77
N GLY A 72 2.14 -16.11 -0.69
CA GLY A 72 3.05 -15.41 0.21
C GLY A 72 2.76 -15.71 1.68
N SER A 73 3.77 -15.66 2.52
CA SER A 73 3.64 -15.80 3.98
C SER A 73 2.84 -14.65 4.58
N VAL A 74 2.05 -14.91 5.63
CA VAL A 74 1.15 -13.91 6.25
C VAL A 74 1.33 -13.87 7.76
N GLY A 75 1.84 -12.75 8.27
CA GLY A 75 1.90 -12.41 9.69
C GLY A 75 0.93 -11.28 10.03
N ARG A 76 0.06 -11.48 11.03
CA ARG A 76 -1.10 -10.63 11.33
C ARG A 76 -1.15 -10.19 12.78
N ILE A 77 -1.55 -8.93 12.98
CA ILE A 77 -2.00 -8.38 14.27
C ILE A 77 -3.51 -8.19 14.20
N TYR A 78 -4.23 -8.67 15.23
CA TYR A 78 -5.65 -8.37 15.42
C TYR A 78 -5.79 -7.16 16.34
N LEU A 79 -6.26 -6.07 15.77
CA LEU A 79 -6.39 -4.79 16.46
C LEU A 79 -7.55 -4.00 15.83
N PRO A 80 -8.66 -3.79 16.54
CA PRO A 80 -9.76 -2.96 16.04
C PRO A 80 -9.34 -1.50 15.88
N MET A 81 -9.55 -0.94 14.69
CA MET A 81 -9.22 0.45 14.38
C MET A 81 -10.19 1.01 13.31
N LYS A 82 -10.33 2.32 13.23
CA LYS A 82 -11.00 3.03 12.13
C LYS A 82 -9.96 3.88 11.38
N ASP A 83 -9.69 5.05 11.91
CA ASP A 83 -8.66 5.95 11.41
C ASP A 83 -7.34 5.63 12.13
N VAL A 84 -6.27 5.48 11.39
CA VAL A 84 -5.04 4.85 11.89
C VAL A 84 -3.80 5.50 11.31
N ILE A 85 -2.76 5.63 12.14
CA ILE A 85 -1.39 5.90 11.71
C ILE A 85 -0.56 4.69 12.11
N MET A 86 0.07 4.06 11.12
CA MET A 86 1.00 2.94 11.34
C MET A 86 2.39 3.37 10.88
N SER A 87 3.41 3.16 11.72
CA SER A 87 4.81 3.29 11.32
C SER A 87 5.58 2.02 11.61
N PHE A 88 6.58 1.74 10.79
CA PHE A 88 7.49 0.61 10.96
C PHE A 88 8.77 0.84 10.16
N ARG A 89 9.82 0.15 10.55
CA ARG A 89 11.04 0.04 9.74
C ARG A 89 11.00 -1.25 8.94
N PHE A 90 11.58 -1.24 7.76
CA PHE A 90 11.73 -2.46 6.95
C PHE A 90 13.03 -2.44 6.16
N ARG A 91 13.50 -3.64 5.82
CA ARG A 91 14.64 -3.88 4.94
C ARG A 91 14.35 -5.06 4.03
N MET A 92 14.46 -4.85 2.72
CA MET A 92 14.35 -5.94 1.75
C MET A 92 15.68 -6.70 1.67
N ALA A 93 15.68 -7.98 1.96
CA ALA A 93 16.85 -8.85 1.96
C ALA A 93 16.61 -10.05 1.00
N GLY A 94 16.44 -9.73 -0.29
CA GLY A 94 16.18 -10.71 -1.35
C GLY A 94 14.73 -10.75 -1.84
N SER A 95 13.75 -10.40 -1.02
CA SER A 95 12.35 -10.38 -1.43
C SER A 95 12.09 -9.35 -2.55
N PRO A 96 11.27 -9.68 -3.57
CA PRO A 96 10.87 -8.73 -4.61
C PRO A 96 9.81 -7.74 -4.16
N ASN A 97 8.98 -8.09 -3.16
CA ASN A 97 7.87 -7.27 -2.69
C ASN A 97 7.26 -7.77 -1.37
N PHE A 98 6.57 -6.86 -0.70
CA PHE A 98 5.67 -7.17 0.39
C PHE A 98 4.42 -6.28 0.35
N ASN A 99 3.39 -6.64 1.12
CA ASN A 99 2.20 -5.82 1.28
C ASN A 99 1.91 -5.58 2.77
N VAL A 100 1.40 -4.39 3.07
CA VAL A 100 0.71 -4.06 4.31
C VAL A 100 -0.77 -4.00 3.97
N VAL A 101 -1.59 -4.85 4.61
CA VAL A 101 -3.03 -4.98 4.29
C VAL A 101 -3.85 -4.80 5.55
N PHE A 102 -4.86 -3.93 5.46
CA PHE A 102 -5.85 -3.70 6.51
C PHE A 102 -7.13 -4.43 6.16
N ASP A 103 -7.64 -5.22 7.12
CA ASP A 103 -8.77 -6.11 6.90
C ASP A 103 -9.91 -5.88 7.89
N ASP A 104 -11.12 -6.16 7.45
CA ASP A 104 -12.27 -6.44 8.31
C ASP A 104 -12.87 -7.81 7.94
N LYS A 105 -12.67 -8.81 8.79
CA LYS A 105 -13.19 -10.18 8.57
C LYS A 105 -14.73 -10.25 8.45
N ASN A 106 -15.43 -9.22 8.96
CA ASN A 106 -16.88 -9.13 8.90
C ASN A 106 -17.36 -8.54 7.57
N HIS A 107 -16.50 -7.80 6.85
CA HIS A 107 -16.79 -7.30 5.52
C HIS A 107 -16.80 -8.44 4.49
N LYS A 108 -17.93 -8.69 3.85
CA LYS A 108 -18.10 -9.77 2.86
C LYS A 108 -18.09 -9.29 1.40
N GLY A 109 -17.95 -7.99 1.18
CA GLY A 109 -17.94 -7.37 -0.15
C GLY A 109 -16.62 -7.49 -0.90
N SER A 110 -15.52 -7.75 -0.19
CA SER A 110 -14.18 -7.95 -0.76
C SER A 110 -13.62 -9.33 -0.44
N HIS A 111 -12.69 -9.81 -1.26
CA HIS A 111 -11.98 -11.06 -1.04
C HIS A 111 -11.24 -11.01 0.30
N ALA A 112 -11.47 -12.02 1.15
CA ALA A 112 -10.90 -12.15 2.49
C ALA A 112 -11.15 -10.96 3.44
N GLY A 113 -12.05 -10.02 3.09
CA GLY A 113 -12.34 -8.84 3.91
C GLY A 113 -11.29 -7.73 3.77
N HIS A 114 -10.49 -7.73 2.70
CA HIS A 114 -9.49 -6.69 2.45
C HIS A 114 -10.15 -5.32 2.24
N ILE A 115 -9.66 -4.32 2.97
CA ILE A 115 -10.16 -2.93 2.94
C ILE A 115 -9.16 -2.01 2.24
N ALA A 116 -7.90 -2.03 2.66
CA ALA A 116 -6.87 -1.13 2.16
C ALA A 116 -5.52 -1.85 2.06
N ARG A 117 -4.66 -1.38 1.15
CA ARG A 117 -3.35 -1.98 0.94
C ARG A 117 -2.28 -0.95 0.59
N VAL A 118 -1.08 -1.16 1.11
CA VAL A 118 0.15 -0.58 0.57
C VAL A 118 1.03 -1.75 0.09
N ALA A 119 1.32 -1.80 -1.20
CA ALA A 119 2.19 -2.80 -1.80
C ALA A 119 3.54 -2.17 -2.14
N VAL A 120 4.60 -2.69 -1.55
CA VAL A 120 5.98 -2.21 -1.73
C VAL A 120 6.72 -3.19 -2.62
N ALA A 121 7.30 -2.69 -3.71
CA ALA A 121 8.16 -3.42 -4.61
C ALA A 121 9.42 -2.60 -4.91
N ARG A 122 10.46 -3.24 -5.47
CA ARG A 122 11.78 -2.64 -5.72
C ARG A 122 11.76 -1.30 -6.50
N LYS A 123 10.76 -1.06 -7.34
CA LYS A 123 10.72 0.11 -8.25
C LYS A 123 9.46 0.95 -8.11
N GLN A 124 8.54 0.53 -7.25
CA GLN A 124 7.27 1.23 -7.06
C GLN A 124 6.61 0.88 -5.74
N ILE A 125 5.82 1.81 -5.25
CA ILE A 125 4.90 1.60 -4.13
C ILE A 125 3.50 1.87 -4.65
N ARG A 126 2.54 1.01 -4.30
CA ARG A 126 1.14 1.13 -4.70
C ARG A 126 0.27 1.29 -3.46
N LEU A 127 -0.58 2.29 -3.49
CA LEU A 127 -1.66 2.49 -2.54
C LEU A 127 -2.93 1.96 -3.18
N GLY A 128 -3.75 1.23 -2.45
CA GLY A 128 -4.96 0.61 -2.98
C GLY A 128 -6.13 0.66 -2.03
N ASP A 129 -7.30 1.02 -2.56
CA ASP A 129 -8.59 0.73 -1.99
C ASP A 129 -8.96 -0.70 -2.41
N ASP A 130 -8.71 -1.65 -1.53
CA ASP A 130 -9.02 -3.06 -1.81
C ASP A 130 -10.53 -3.33 -1.76
N LYS A 131 -11.26 -2.60 -0.91
CA LYS A 131 -12.70 -2.79 -0.71
C LYS A 131 -13.51 -2.47 -1.97
N GLU A 132 -13.27 -1.32 -2.59
CA GLU A 132 -13.96 -0.89 -3.82
C GLU A 132 -13.13 -1.13 -5.08
N GLY A 133 -11.90 -1.65 -4.93
CA GLY A 133 -10.94 -1.87 -5.99
C GLY A 133 -10.67 -3.35 -6.28
N ILE A 134 -9.38 -3.70 -6.34
CA ILE A 134 -8.92 -5.00 -6.87
C ILE A 134 -9.41 -6.22 -6.10
N MET A 135 -9.82 -6.06 -4.84
CA MET A 135 -10.32 -7.13 -3.99
C MET A 135 -11.84 -7.13 -3.87
N ARG A 136 -12.57 -6.15 -4.42
CA ARG A 136 -14.03 -6.23 -4.51
C ARG A 136 -14.42 -7.50 -5.26
N ASN A 137 -15.33 -8.28 -4.70
CA ASN A 137 -15.56 -9.67 -5.11
C ASN A 137 -15.89 -9.84 -6.61
N ASP A 138 -16.65 -8.92 -7.20
CA ASP A 138 -16.95 -8.93 -8.62
C ASP A 138 -15.72 -8.61 -9.48
N ILE A 139 -14.99 -7.53 -9.14
CA ILE A 139 -13.75 -7.14 -9.84
C ILE A 139 -12.69 -8.23 -9.72
N PHE A 140 -12.54 -8.82 -8.52
CA PHE A 140 -11.59 -9.90 -8.27
C PHE A 140 -11.86 -11.13 -9.15
N LYS A 141 -13.13 -11.47 -9.40
CA LYS A 141 -13.53 -12.54 -10.34
C LYS A 141 -13.25 -12.13 -11.80
N MET A 142 -13.68 -10.92 -12.20
CA MET A 142 -13.51 -10.41 -13.56
C MET A 142 -12.03 -10.36 -13.97
N ARG A 143 -11.12 -9.96 -13.08
CA ARG A 143 -9.68 -9.88 -13.35
C ARG A 143 -9.02 -11.24 -13.61
N ARG A 144 -9.64 -12.34 -13.17
CA ARG A 144 -9.20 -13.72 -13.43
C ARG A 144 -9.75 -14.28 -14.73
N ASP A 145 -10.75 -13.64 -15.31
CA ASP A 145 -11.34 -14.00 -16.60
C ASP A 145 -10.71 -13.15 -17.70
N PRO A 146 -9.95 -13.74 -18.64
CA PRO A 146 -9.33 -13.01 -19.76
C PRO A 146 -10.32 -12.17 -20.57
N ALA A 147 -11.57 -12.63 -20.72
CA ALA A 147 -12.61 -11.92 -21.47
C ALA A 147 -13.13 -10.66 -20.75
N GLN A 148 -13.01 -10.60 -19.44
CA GLN A 148 -13.53 -9.51 -18.60
C GLN A 148 -12.43 -8.59 -18.04
N LYS A 149 -11.16 -8.96 -18.23
CA LYS A 149 -10.01 -8.23 -17.64
C LYS A 149 -9.99 -6.75 -18.00
N ALA A 150 -10.22 -6.41 -19.26
CA ALA A 150 -10.24 -5.01 -19.70
C ALA A 150 -11.39 -4.22 -19.08
N ALA A 151 -12.57 -4.82 -18.92
CA ALA A 151 -13.69 -4.19 -18.25
C ALA A 151 -13.43 -4.01 -16.74
N ALA A 152 -12.76 -4.99 -16.11
CA ALA A 152 -12.34 -4.87 -14.72
C ALA A 152 -11.37 -3.72 -14.49
N GLU A 153 -10.39 -3.51 -15.38
CA GLU A 153 -9.42 -2.41 -15.26
C GLU A 153 -10.11 -1.03 -15.31
N ASN A 154 -11.15 -0.87 -16.11
CA ASN A 154 -11.94 0.38 -16.16
C ASN A 154 -12.65 0.69 -14.82
N LEU A 155 -13.01 -0.33 -14.04
CA LEU A 155 -13.64 -0.18 -12.72
C LEU A 155 -12.64 0.22 -11.63
N LEU A 156 -11.35 0.14 -11.91
CA LEU A 156 -10.27 0.47 -10.97
C LEU A 156 -9.84 1.93 -11.03
N GLU A 157 -10.40 2.73 -11.93
CA GLU A 157 -10.10 4.16 -12.01
C GLU A 157 -10.38 4.86 -10.66
N GLY A 158 -9.39 5.59 -10.14
CA GLY A 158 -9.46 6.24 -8.83
C GLY A 158 -9.44 5.29 -7.61
N ARG A 159 -9.21 3.97 -7.80
CA ARG A 159 -9.14 2.99 -6.70
C ARG A 159 -7.72 2.66 -6.27
N GLY A 160 -6.74 3.31 -6.82
CA GLY A 160 -5.34 3.12 -6.46
C GLY A 160 -4.46 4.23 -6.97
N SER A 161 -3.27 4.35 -6.37
CA SER A 161 -2.20 5.24 -6.78
C SER A 161 -0.91 4.44 -6.92
N VAL A 162 -0.07 4.76 -7.90
CA VAL A 162 1.21 4.11 -8.15
C VAL A 162 2.31 5.15 -8.12
N VAL A 163 3.23 4.99 -7.18
CA VAL A 163 4.37 5.87 -6.99
C VAL A 163 5.62 5.19 -7.53
N LYS A 164 6.37 5.85 -8.39
CA LYS A 164 7.70 5.41 -8.81
C LYS A 164 8.68 5.70 -7.67
N GLN A 165 9.04 4.67 -6.93
CA GLN A 165 9.94 4.74 -5.80
C GLN A 165 10.94 3.59 -5.88
N VAL A 166 12.23 3.92 -5.84
CA VAL A 166 13.28 2.91 -5.73
C VAL A 166 13.43 2.52 -4.26
N VAL A 167 13.29 1.23 -3.98
CA VAL A 167 13.57 0.62 -2.68
C VAL A 167 14.82 -0.24 -2.87
N GLU A 168 15.93 0.21 -2.29
CA GLU A 168 17.23 -0.46 -2.39
C GLU A 168 17.25 -1.70 -1.50
N GLU A 169 18.01 -2.71 -1.93
CA GLU A 169 18.24 -3.91 -1.15
C GLU A 169 19.15 -3.61 0.04
N ASP A 170 18.96 -4.34 1.12
CA ASP A 170 19.75 -4.27 2.36
C ASP A 170 19.81 -2.88 3.03
N ARG A 171 18.96 -1.95 2.58
CA ARG A 171 18.79 -0.65 3.22
C ARG A 171 17.55 -0.64 4.12
N TRP A 172 17.69 -0.13 5.34
CA TRP A 172 16.58 0.17 6.23
C TRP A 172 15.84 1.44 5.78
N TYR A 173 14.53 1.35 5.77
CA TYR A 173 13.60 2.43 5.51
C TYR A 173 12.62 2.57 6.67
N ALA A 174 12.20 3.78 6.98
CA ALA A 174 11.07 4.06 7.84
C ALA A 174 9.85 4.36 6.99
N MET A 175 8.76 3.60 7.15
CA MET A 175 7.49 3.84 6.47
C MET A 175 6.43 4.31 7.45
N THR A 176 5.67 5.32 7.06
CA THR A 176 4.44 5.74 7.75
C THR A 176 3.27 5.65 6.80
N ILE A 177 2.19 4.99 7.23
CA ILE A 177 0.92 4.86 6.54
C ILE A 177 -0.14 5.55 7.39
N GLU A 178 -0.82 6.54 6.83
CA GLU A 178 -1.95 7.22 7.44
C GLU A 178 -3.22 6.86 6.66
N ILE A 179 -4.27 6.39 7.35
CA ILE A 179 -5.60 6.17 6.76
C ILE A 179 -6.60 6.92 7.64
N VAL A 180 -7.22 7.96 7.07
CA VAL A 180 -8.15 8.85 7.77
C VAL A 180 -9.34 9.08 6.85
N ASP A 181 -10.52 8.71 7.29
CA ASP A 181 -11.73 8.69 6.49
C ASP A 181 -11.48 8.03 5.10
N ASP A 182 -11.69 8.75 3.99
CA ASP A 182 -11.51 8.24 2.62
C ASP A 182 -10.11 8.52 2.03
N GLU A 183 -9.13 8.87 2.87
CA GLU A 183 -7.80 9.27 2.45
C GLU A 183 -6.71 8.34 3.00
N MET A 184 -5.73 8.03 2.16
CA MET A 184 -4.51 7.33 2.54
C MET A 184 -3.30 8.14 2.09
N ARG A 185 -2.33 8.34 3.01
CA ARG A 185 -1.05 8.98 2.74
C ARG A 185 0.07 8.05 3.18
N VAL A 186 1.13 8.00 2.39
CA VAL A 186 2.32 7.19 2.68
C VAL A 186 3.55 8.07 2.65
N SER A 187 4.40 7.93 3.66
CA SER A 187 5.74 8.54 3.71
C SER A 187 6.81 7.46 3.81
N LEU A 188 7.98 7.74 3.25
CA LEU A 188 9.18 6.91 3.33
C LEU A 188 10.35 7.78 3.80
N ASP A 189 11.04 7.39 4.89
CA ASP A 189 12.08 8.19 5.53
C ASP A 189 11.62 9.63 5.80
N ASP A 190 10.39 9.78 6.34
CA ASP A 190 9.66 11.03 6.63
C ASP A 190 9.24 11.87 5.40
N GLU A 191 9.67 11.51 4.19
CA GLU A 191 9.26 12.19 2.96
C GLU A 191 7.91 11.65 2.46
N PRO A 192 6.92 12.52 2.17
CA PRO A 192 5.65 12.09 1.61
C PRO A 192 5.85 11.60 0.17
N ILE A 193 5.48 10.34 -0.10
CA ILE A 193 5.72 9.72 -1.40
C ILE A 193 4.43 9.36 -2.14
N GLY A 194 3.30 9.23 -1.46
CA GLY A 194 2.06 8.80 -2.10
C GLY A 194 0.81 9.23 -1.38
N TYR A 195 -0.25 9.43 -2.16
CA TYR A 195 -1.58 9.78 -1.67
C TYR A 195 -2.65 9.10 -2.51
N LEU A 196 -3.73 8.70 -1.86
CA LEU A 196 -4.93 8.14 -2.47
C LEU A 196 -6.17 8.62 -1.72
N LYS A 197 -7.14 9.16 -2.46
CA LYS A 197 -8.50 9.42 -1.95
C LYS A 197 -9.46 8.46 -2.62
N SER A 198 -10.11 7.59 -1.83
CA SER A 198 -11.04 6.58 -2.36
C SER A 198 -12.06 6.15 -1.29
N PRO A 199 -13.36 6.02 -1.66
CA PRO A 199 -14.44 5.84 -0.68
C PRO A 199 -14.35 4.54 0.14
N GLY A 200 -13.68 3.51 -0.36
CA GLY A 200 -13.52 2.25 0.39
C GLY A 200 -12.64 2.38 1.63
N LEU A 201 -11.70 3.35 1.64
CA LEU A 201 -10.83 3.64 2.77
C LEU A 201 -11.60 4.09 4.02
N ALA A 202 -12.74 4.79 3.82
CA ALA A 202 -13.65 5.26 4.89
C ALA A 202 -14.40 4.11 5.58
N HIS A 203 -14.03 2.84 5.32
CA HIS A 203 -14.67 1.71 5.99
C HIS A 203 -14.63 1.89 7.52
N PRO A 204 -15.78 1.76 8.23
CA PRO A 204 -15.90 2.15 9.64
C PRO A 204 -15.04 1.31 10.58
N THR A 205 -14.66 0.11 10.17
CA THR A 205 -13.87 -0.81 10.98
C THR A 205 -12.73 -1.45 10.16
N LYS A 206 -11.57 -1.55 10.77
CA LYS A 206 -10.46 -2.39 10.34
C LYS A 206 -10.09 -3.24 11.55
N GLU A 207 -10.25 -4.55 11.49
CA GLU A 207 -10.07 -5.42 12.65
C GLU A 207 -8.67 -6.00 12.76
N SER A 208 -7.90 -5.89 11.70
CA SER A 208 -6.53 -6.39 11.69
C SER A 208 -5.67 -5.71 10.62
N VAL A 209 -4.37 -5.76 10.82
CA VAL A 209 -3.36 -5.46 9.81
C VAL A 209 -2.43 -6.66 9.66
N HIS A 210 -1.96 -6.92 8.45
CA HIS A 210 -0.99 -7.98 8.22
C HIS A 210 0.07 -7.60 7.19
N PHE A 211 1.22 -8.21 7.32
CA PHE A 211 2.23 -8.27 6.28
C PHE A 211 2.02 -9.53 5.44
N THR A 212 2.09 -9.37 4.10
CA THR A 212 2.23 -10.50 3.18
C THR A 212 3.55 -10.39 2.47
N VAL A 213 4.37 -11.42 2.53
CA VAL A 213 5.72 -11.44 1.97
C VAL A 213 5.82 -12.50 0.88
N SER A 214 6.48 -12.16 -0.22
CA SER A 214 6.76 -13.09 -1.33
C SER A 214 8.26 -13.18 -1.58
N GLY A 215 8.75 -14.36 -1.92
CA GLY A 215 10.16 -14.60 -2.20
C GLY A 215 11.01 -14.78 -0.94
N GLU A 216 12.22 -14.23 -0.99
CA GLU A 216 13.20 -14.32 0.10
C GLU A 216 12.85 -13.40 1.28
N GLU A 217 13.82 -12.91 2.03
CA GLU A 217 13.59 -12.25 3.30
C GLU A 217 13.17 -10.80 3.18
N ILE A 218 12.26 -10.40 4.08
CA ILE A 218 12.02 -9.04 4.53
C ILE A 218 12.25 -9.01 6.03
N HIS A 219 12.91 -7.98 6.51
CA HIS A 219 13.05 -7.69 7.93
C HIS A 219 12.18 -6.51 8.31
N TYR A 220 11.49 -6.60 9.45
CA TYR A 220 10.68 -5.52 10.02
C TYR A 220 11.12 -5.24 11.45
N ASP A 221 10.97 -3.98 11.84
CA ASP A 221 11.34 -3.50 13.16
C ASP A 221 10.49 -2.28 13.54
N ASP A 222 10.46 -1.92 14.83
CA ASP A 222 9.81 -0.71 15.35
C ASP A 222 8.36 -0.52 14.87
N VAL A 223 7.55 -1.58 14.84
CA VAL A 223 6.15 -1.49 14.41
C VAL A 223 5.33 -0.78 15.48
N LYS A 224 4.69 0.34 15.11
CA LYS A 224 3.81 1.12 16.00
C LYS A 224 2.53 1.50 15.28
N ILE A 225 1.41 1.41 15.98
CA ILE A 225 0.08 1.74 15.46
C ILE A 225 -0.62 2.66 16.44
N TRP A 226 -1.07 3.81 15.96
CA TRP A 226 -1.82 4.80 16.74
C TRP A 226 -3.21 4.99 16.17
N LYS A 227 -4.14 5.34 17.04
CA LYS A 227 -5.39 5.96 16.63
C LYS A 227 -5.06 7.32 15.99
N ALA A 228 -5.57 7.58 14.81
CA ALA A 228 -5.46 8.91 14.20
C ALA A 228 -6.46 9.88 14.83
N ILE A 229 -6.03 11.12 15.05
CA ILE A 229 -6.86 12.26 15.51
C ILE A 229 -6.84 13.28 14.37
N PRO A 230 -7.91 13.34 13.53
CA PRO A 230 -8.03 14.28 12.42
C PRO A 230 -8.02 15.74 12.83
#